data_f26c42cb042ac8c83ec3fdbbde90333c
#
_entry.id   f26c42cb042ac8c83ec3fdbbde90333c
#
_cell.length_a   1.000
_cell.length_b   1.000
_cell.length_c   1.000
_cell.angle_alpha   90.00
_cell.angle_beta   90.00
_cell.angle_gamma   90.00
#
_symmetry.space_group_name_H-M   'P 1'
#
loop_
_entity.id
_entity.type
_entity.pdbx_description
1 polymer ?
#
loop_
_entity_poly.entity_id
_entity_poly.type
_entity_poly.pdbx_seq_one_letter_code
_entity_poly.pdbx_strand_id
1 'polypeptide(L)'
;MVERILIADDDAVQRRLVENMVQKCGYEAVSVDSGDAAVEALTAPDAPAIDAVVLDLVMPGLDGLGVLSKIRSSGLDVPVIVQTAHGGIDNVVSALRAGAHDFVVKPVGIERLQVSLRNALNASAMKGELQRIRHAREGRLTFSDIITRSEAMAPVLRAAEKAAGSAIPVLIEGESGVGKELFARAIHGSSDRRTKPFVAVNCGAIPDNLVESILFGHEKGAFTGATERHDGKFVEASGGTLFLDEVSELPLSAQVKLLRALQEGAVEAVGGRRPIKVDVRIISATNRRLLDRVKAGQFREDLFYRLHVLPLTVPPLRTRREDIPPLLRHFLMRFCAEENRSIGGITGEAMARLAQLDWPGNIRQLENAVYRAVVMSDGDQLGLADFPLAIAPSVVPADDATGEPLAIERNEPQFVAASEVPIAPLPSVGNLSMLNADDDVRPLDEMEREIIKFAISHYRGQMSEVARRLKIGRSTLYRKLDEIEAERAAQAEAQ
;
A
#
# COMPACT_ATOMS: atom_id res chain seq x y z
N MET A 1 2.78 1.03 -19.33
CA MET A 1 1.94 0.99 -20.55
C MET A 1 1.53 2.42 -20.85
N VAL A 2 1.51 2.73 -22.12
CA VAL A 2 1.01 4.00 -22.63
C VAL A 2 -0.52 3.97 -22.46
N GLU A 3 -1.15 5.08 -22.03
CA GLU A 3 -2.61 5.17 -21.96
C GLU A 3 -3.22 4.93 -23.34
N ARG A 4 -4.33 4.15 -23.38
CA ARG A 4 -5.04 3.81 -24.60
C ARG A 4 -6.20 4.75 -24.83
N ILE A 5 -6.19 5.39 -25.98
CA ILE A 5 -7.22 6.34 -26.40
C ILE A 5 -8.03 5.71 -27.54
N LEU A 6 -9.32 5.50 -27.32
CA LEU A 6 -10.24 5.08 -28.37
C LEU A 6 -10.63 6.30 -29.21
N ILE A 7 -10.51 6.17 -30.53
CA ILE A 7 -10.89 7.21 -31.50
C ILE A 7 -12.04 6.66 -32.34
N ALA A 8 -13.18 7.32 -32.27
CA ALA A 8 -14.37 6.97 -33.04
C ALA A 8 -14.72 8.15 -33.98
N ASP A 9 -14.56 7.94 -35.27
CA ASP A 9 -14.80 8.92 -36.33
C ASP A 9 -15.07 8.17 -37.63
N ASP A 10 -16.14 8.45 -38.38
CA ASP A 10 -16.48 7.74 -39.61
C ASP A 10 -15.61 8.17 -40.80
N ASP A 11 -15.07 9.41 -40.78
CA ASP A 11 -14.13 9.88 -41.78
C ASP A 11 -12.75 9.29 -41.59
N ALA A 12 -12.33 8.42 -42.51
CA ALA A 12 -11.04 7.73 -42.47
C ALA A 12 -9.84 8.69 -42.47
N VAL A 13 -9.95 9.87 -43.07
CA VAL A 13 -8.87 10.87 -43.12
C VAL A 13 -8.74 11.56 -41.76
N GLN A 14 -9.87 12.01 -41.19
CA GLN A 14 -9.90 12.63 -39.87
C GLN A 14 -9.46 11.63 -38.77
N ARG A 15 -9.95 10.42 -38.82
CA ARG A 15 -9.59 9.34 -37.90
C ARG A 15 -8.08 9.10 -37.89
N ARG A 16 -7.44 9.00 -39.08
CA ARG A 16 -6.00 8.80 -39.18
C ARG A 16 -5.18 10.00 -38.71
N LEU A 17 -5.71 11.21 -38.93
CA LEU A 17 -5.07 12.44 -38.47
C LEU A 17 -5.07 12.52 -36.94
N VAL A 18 -6.19 12.21 -36.29
CA VAL A 18 -6.32 12.18 -34.82
C VAL A 18 -5.47 11.05 -34.24
N GLU A 19 -5.43 9.88 -34.87
CA GLU A 19 -4.58 8.76 -34.46
C GLU A 19 -3.10 9.15 -34.41
N ASN A 20 -2.60 9.80 -35.46
CA ASN A 20 -1.24 10.32 -35.51
C ASN A 20 -0.96 11.37 -34.42
N MET A 21 -1.95 12.23 -34.10
CA MET A 21 -1.81 13.21 -33.03
C MET A 21 -1.75 12.56 -31.65
N VAL A 22 -2.61 11.59 -31.38
CA VAL A 22 -2.65 10.81 -30.13
C VAL A 22 -1.32 10.09 -29.90
N GLN A 23 -0.78 9.45 -30.96
CA GLN A 23 0.53 8.78 -30.92
C GLN A 23 1.67 9.77 -30.67
N LYS A 24 1.66 10.95 -31.32
CA LYS A 24 2.66 12.01 -31.07
C LYS A 24 2.59 12.58 -29.65
N CYS A 25 1.42 12.55 -29.02
CA CYS A 25 1.25 12.92 -27.62
C CYS A 25 1.76 11.83 -26.65
N GLY A 26 2.21 10.69 -27.16
CA GLY A 26 2.77 9.59 -26.35
C GLY A 26 1.71 8.57 -25.88
N TYR A 27 0.51 8.54 -26.47
CA TYR A 27 -0.57 7.62 -26.15
C TYR A 27 -0.69 6.50 -27.20
N GLU A 28 -1.25 5.36 -26.81
CA GLU A 28 -1.63 4.28 -27.72
C GLU A 28 -3.02 4.59 -28.30
N ALA A 29 -3.14 4.53 -29.63
CA ALA A 29 -4.39 4.80 -30.32
C ALA A 29 -5.09 3.51 -30.74
N VAL A 30 -6.37 3.37 -30.40
CA VAL A 30 -7.29 2.35 -30.92
C VAL A 30 -8.35 3.08 -31.71
N SER A 31 -8.52 2.74 -33.00
CA SER A 31 -9.45 3.48 -33.87
C SER A 31 -10.58 2.60 -34.39
N VAL A 32 -11.80 3.16 -34.40
CA VAL A 32 -13.02 2.54 -34.92
C VAL A 32 -13.76 3.53 -35.83
N ASP A 33 -14.58 3.04 -36.74
CA ASP A 33 -15.21 3.81 -37.79
C ASP A 33 -16.72 4.07 -37.55
N SER A 34 -17.26 3.63 -36.42
CA SER A 34 -18.67 3.77 -36.14
C SER A 34 -18.97 3.83 -34.63
N GLY A 35 -20.12 4.39 -34.27
CA GLY A 35 -20.58 4.46 -32.89
C GLY A 35 -20.87 3.10 -32.28
N ASP A 36 -21.38 2.16 -33.05
CA ASP A 36 -21.63 0.81 -32.54
C ASP A 36 -20.32 0.06 -32.26
N ALA A 37 -19.30 0.16 -33.14
CA ALA A 37 -17.99 -0.39 -32.91
C ALA A 37 -17.30 0.26 -31.69
N ALA A 38 -17.53 1.56 -31.44
CA ALA A 38 -17.02 2.24 -30.24
C ALA A 38 -17.64 1.68 -28.95
N VAL A 39 -18.94 1.43 -28.95
CA VAL A 39 -19.60 0.81 -27.78
C VAL A 39 -19.10 -0.62 -27.58
N GLU A 40 -18.98 -1.42 -28.65
CA GLU A 40 -18.45 -2.79 -28.59
C GLU A 40 -17.01 -2.81 -28.01
N ALA A 41 -16.12 -1.93 -28.52
CA ALA A 41 -14.76 -1.83 -28.03
C ALA A 41 -14.64 -1.45 -26.53
N LEU A 42 -15.68 -0.82 -25.96
CA LEU A 42 -15.74 -0.44 -24.54
C LEU A 42 -16.45 -1.46 -23.66
N THR A 43 -17.32 -2.30 -24.22
CA THR A 43 -18.19 -3.19 -23.42
C THR A 43 -17.89 -4.68 -23.58
N ALA A 44 -17.09 -5.07 -24.58
CA ALA A 44 -16.75 -6.48 -24.79
C ALA A 44 -15.96 -7.04 -23.59
N PRO A 45 -16.24 -8.28 -23.14
CA PRO A 45 -15.58 -8.88 -21.98
C PRO A 45 -14.05 -8.99 -22.07
N ASP A 46 -13.54 -9.11 -23.30
CA ASP A 46 -12.10 -9.23 -23.60
C ASP A 46 -11.50 -7.94 -24.19
N ALA A 47 -12.26 -6.83 -24.16
CA ALA A 47 -11.77 -5.55 -24.71
C ALA A 47 -10.60 -5.02 -23.90
N PRO A 48 -9.57 -4.47 -24.55
CA PRO A 48 -8.47 -3.82 -23.88
C PRO A 48 -8.99 -2.62 -23.09
N ALA A 49 -8.44 -2.38 -21.90
CA ALA A 49 -8.82 -1.23 -21.09
C ALA A 49 -8.54 0.07 -21.87
N ILE A 50 -9.58 0.91 -22.02
CA ILE A 50 -9.53 2.22 -22.66
C ILE A 50 -9.53 3.30 -21.57
N ASP A 51 -8.56 4.22 -21.64
CA ASP A 51 -8.35 5.27 -20.63
C ASP A 51 -9.10 6.58 -20.98
N ALA A 52 -9.33 6.88 -22.27
CA ALA A 52 -10.16 7.98 -22.72
C ALA A 52 -10.72 7.71 -24.12
N VAL A 53 -11.77 8.44 -24.49
CA VAL A 53 -12.40 8.35 -25.81
C VAL A 53 -12.36 9.72 -26.51
N VAL A 54 -11.97 9.75 -27.76
CA VAL A 54 -12.14 10.88 -28.69
C VAL A 54 -13.24 10.48 -29.65
N LEU A 55 -14.38 11.19 -29.60
CA LEU A 55 -15.63 10.78 -30.23
C LEU A 55 -16.15 11.86 -31.18
N ASP A 56 -16.35 11.53 -32.44
CA ASP A 56 -17.09 12.41 -33.32
C ASP A 56 -18.58 12.43 -32.94
N LEU A 57 -19.17 13.62 -32.99
CA LEU A 57 -20.60 13.79 -32.75
C LEU A 57 -21.46 13.36 -33.93
N VAL A 58 -20.96 13.51 -35.16
CA VAL A 58 -21.69 13.24 -36.36
C VAL A 58 -21.17 11.99 -37.04
N MET A 59 -21.83 10.87 -36.79
CA MET A 59 -21.53 9.60 -37.41
C MET A 59 -22.80 8.93 -37.93
N PRO A 60 -22.72 8.16 -39.04
CA PRO A 60 -23.87 7.39 -39.54
C PRO A 60 -24.27 6.28 -38.56
N GLY A 61 -25.56 5.99 -38.45
CA GLY A 61 -26.10 5.00 -37.56
C GLY A 61 -26.19 5.50 -36.11
N LEU A 62 -25.38 4.98 -35.20
CA LEU A 62 -25.31 5.49 -33.83
C LEU A 62 -24.43 6.73 -33.78
N ASP A 63 -25.03 7.91 -33.57
CA ASP A 63 -24.31 9.18 -33.45
C ASP A 63 -23.55 9.30 -32.11
N GLY A 64 -22.68 10.31 -32.00
CA GLY A 64 -21.84 10.50 -30.82
C GLY A 64 -22.64 10.74 -29.53
N LEU A 65 -23.81 11.35 -29.58
CA LEU A 65 -24.69 11.51 -28.40
C LEU A 65 -25.28 10.19 -27.97
N GLY A 66 -25.68 9.36 -28.93
CA GLY A 66 -26.14 8.00 -28.67
C GLY A 66 -25.06 7.10 -28.04
N VAL A 67 -23.82 7.21 -28.53
CA VAL A 67 -22.67 6.53 -27.94
C VAL A 67 -22.45 6.99 -26.48
N LEU A 68 -22.42 8.30 -26.21
CA LEU A 68 -22.32 8.86 -24.86
C LEU A 68 -23.42 8.31 -23.93
N SER A 69 -24.66 8.31 -24.39
CA SER A 69 -25.79 7.80 -23.62
C SER A 69 -25.64 6.32 -23.28
N LYS A 70 -25.21 5.49 -24.25
CA LYS A 70 -24.94 4.05 -24.03
C LYS A 70 -23.80 3.81 -23.05
N ILE A 71 -22.68 4.54 -23.17
CA ILE A 71 -21.52 4.45 -22.26
C ILE A 71 -21.98 4.74 -20.83
N ARG A 72 -22.73 5.83 -20.61
CA ARG A 72 -23.19 6.25 -19.28
C ARG A 72 -24.24 5.30 -18.69
N SER A 73 -25.14 4.78 -19.51
CA SER A 73 -26.14 3.78 -19.06
C SER A 73 -25.51 2.43 -18.70
N SER A 74 -24.38 2.07 -19.31
CA SER A 74 -23.60 0.89 -18.98
C SER A 74 -22.73 1.05 -17.71
N GLY A 75 -22.79 2.20 -17.06
CA GLY A 75 -22.00 2.49 -15.84
C GLY A 75 -20.51 2.69 -16.07
N LEU A 76 -20.06 2.82 -17.32
CA LEU A 76 -18.68 3.11 -17.66
C LEU A 76 -18.35 4.59 -17.44
N ASP A 77 -17.33 4.85 -16.62
CA ASP A 77 -16.89 6.22 -16.25
C ASP A 77 -15.60 6.62 -17.00
N VAL A 78 -15.50 6.22 -18.27
CA VAL A 78 -14.38 6.63 -19.15
C VAL A 78 -14.59 8.08 -19.59
N PRO A 79 -13.57 8.97 -19.50
CA PRO A 79 -13.67 10.33 -19.98
C PRO A 79 -13.79 10.38 -21.50
N VAL A 80 -14.76 11.16 -22.00
CA VAL A 80 -15.05 11.31 -23.41
C VAL A 80 -14.81 12.76 -23.83
N ILE A 81 -13.95 12.95 -24.84
CA ILE A 81 -13.71 14.24 -25.51
C ILE A 81 -14.44 14.20 -26.86
N VAL A 82 -15.40 15.08 -27.06
CA VAL A 82 -16.16 15.09 -28.30
C VAL A 82 -15.52 16.00 -29.35
N GLN A 83 -15.61 15.59 -30.62
CA GLN A 83 -15.21 16.39 -31.76
C GLN A 83 -16.46 16.97 -32.44
N THR A 84 -16.39 18.25 -32.86
CA THR A 84 -17.49 18.92 -33.50
C THR A 84 -17.00 19.79 -34.66
N ALA A 85 -17.80 19.92 -35.72
CA ALA A 85 -17.56 20.85 -36.80
C ALA A 85 -17.88 22.32 -36.37
N HIS A 86 -17.31 23.28 -37.07
CA HIS A 86 -17.56 24.73 -36.85
C HIS A 86 -19.06 25.04 -36.83
N GLY A 87 -19.55 25.64 -35.74
CA GLY A 87 -20.93 26.18 -35.67
C GLY A 87 -21.89 25.46 -34.72
N GLY A 88 -21.49 24.40 -34.06
CA GLY A 88 -22.39 23.56 -33.23
C GLY A 88 -22.37 23.84 -31.73
N ILE A 89 -22.49 25.11 -31.26
CA ILE A 89 -22.50 25.42 -29.81
C ILE A 89 -23.59 24.61 -29.08
N ASP A 90 -24.76 24.46 -29.69
CA ASP A 90 -25.89 23.70 -29.13
C ASP A 90 -25.56 22.21 -29.00
N ASN A 91 -24.83 21.66 -29.97
CA ASN A 91 -24.39 20.27 -29.95
C ASN A 91 -23.31 20.05 -28.86
N VAL A 92 -22.42 21.02 -28.66
CA VAL A 92 -21.41 20.99 -27.59
C VAL A 92 -22.08 21.02 -26.22
N VAL A 93 -23.03 21.92 -26.01
CA VAL A 93 -23.79 22.01 -24.75
C VAL A 93 -24.55 20.72 -24.49
N SER A 94 -25.16 20.11 -25.51
CA SER A 94 -25.86 18.83 -25.42
C SER A 94 -24.92 17.70 -25.07
N ALA A 95 -23.73 17.62 -25.67
CA ALA A 95 -22.72 16.61 -25.38
C ALA A 95 -22.17 16.72 -23.95
N LEU A 96 -21.89 17.94 -23.48
CA LEU A 96 -21.44 18.18 -22.10
C LEU A 96 -22.53 17.81 -21.09
N ARG A 97 -23.81 18.10 -21.38
CA ARG A 97 -24.94 17.64 -20.54
C ARG A 97 -25.13 16.13 -20.57
N ALA A 98 -24.82 15.47 -21.70
CA ALA A 98 -24.84 14.03 -21.85
C ALA A 98 -23.64 13.32 -21.16
N GLY A 99 -22.70 14.11 -20.59
CA GLY A 99 -21.59 13.57 -19.81
C GLY A 99 -20.25 13.55 -20.57
N ALA A 100 -20.07 14.30 -21.65
CA ALA A 100 -18.76 14.53 -22.23
C ALA A 100 -17.90 15.33 -21.25
N HIS A 101 -16.59 15.01 -21.21
CA HIS A 101 -15.62 15.66 -20.32
C HIS A 101 -15.14 17.02 -20.90
N ASP A 102 -14.86 17.05 -22.20
CA ASP A 102 -14.41 18.24 -22.93
C ASP A 102 -14.80 18.10 -24.40
N PHE A 103 -14.53 19.16 -25.18
CA PHE A 103 -14.74 19.15 -26.62
C PHE A 103 -13.56 19.78 -27.37
N VAL A 104 -13.41 19.37 -28.63
CA VAL A 104 -12.46 19.97 -29.58
C VAL A 104 -13.15 20.25 -30.90
N VAL A 105 -12.80 21.37 -31.51
CA VAL A 105 -13.40 21.81 -32.80
C VAL A 105 -12.52 21.34 -33.94
N LYS A 106 -13.14 20.79 -34.99
CA LYS A 106 -12.46 20.42 -36.24
C LYS A 106 -12.15 21.69 -37.09
N PRO A 107 -10.94 21.84 -37.67
CA PRO A 107 -9.82 20.90 -37.62
C PRO A 107 -9.14 20.93 -36.26
N VAL A 108 -8.85 19.72 -35.72
CA VAL A 108 -8.28 19.53 -34.41
C VAL A 108 -6.81 19.94 -34.41
N GLY A 109 -6.45 20.88 -33.52
CA GLY A 109 -5.03 21.20 -33.25
C GLY A 109 -4.40 20.27 -32.25
N ILE A 110 -3.15 19.82 -32.49
CA ILE A 110 -2.45 18.88 -31.63
C ILE A 110 -2.31 19.38 -30.19
N GLU A 111 -1.99 20.66 -29.99
CA GLU A 111 -1.84 21.27 -28.67
C GLU A 111 -3.15 21.23 -27.87
N ARG A 112 -4.28 21.58 -28.54
CA ARG A 112 -5.60 21.54 -27.91
C ARG A 112 -6.01 20.12 -27.54
N LEU A 113 -5.78 19.15 -28.42
CA LEU A 113 -6.07 17.74 -28.16
C LEU A 113 -5.22 17.21 -26.98
N GLN A 114 -3.94 17.55 -26.96
CA GLN A 114 -3.03 17.15 -25.88
C GLN A 114 -3.47 17.70 -24.53
N VAL A 115 -3.86 18.97 -24.46
CA VAL A 115 -4.37 19.60 -23.22
C VAL A 115 -5.67 18.93 -22.78
N SER A 116 -6.62 18.71 -23.68
CA SER A 116 -7.89 18.06 -23.38
C SER A 116 -7.72 16.63 -22.90
N LEU A 117 -6.88 15.83 -23.55
CA LEU A 117 -6.56 14.46 -23.14
C LEU A 117 -5.91 14.41 -21.76
N ARG A 118 -4.89 15.24 -21.54
CA ARG A 118 -4.20 15.32 -20.24
C ARG A 118 -5.17 15.70 -19.10
N ASN A 119 -6.01 16.71 -19.32
CA ASN A 119 -6.99 17.15 -18.33
C ASN A 119 -8.03 16.05 -18.05
N ALA A 120 -8.54 15.40 -19.09
CA ALA A 120 -9.52 14.34 -18.99
C ALA A 120 -8.97 13.12 -18.21
N LEU A 121 -7.75 12.69 -18.54
CA LEU A 121 -7.06 11.58 -17.86
C LEU A 121 -6.75 11.91 -16.39
N ASN A 122 -6.27 13.13 -16.13
CA ASN A 122 -5.97 13.55 -14.75
C ASN A 122 -7.25 13.66 -13.90
N ALA A 123 -8.34 14.22 -14.43
CA ALA A 123 -9.60 14.32 -13.71
C ALA A 123 -10.21 12.96 -13.42
N SER A 124 -10.14 12.01 -14.36
CA SER A 124 -10.59 10.63 -14.18
C SER A 124 -9.78 9.92 -13.11
N ALA A 125 -8.45 10.05 -13.16
CA ALA A 125 -7.55 9.48 -12.17
C ALA A 125 -7.83 10.03 -10.76
N MET A 126 -8.01 11.35 -10.63
CA MET A 126 -8.32 12.01 -9.36
C MET A 126 -9.68 11.58 -8.80
N LYS A 127 -10.70 11.44 -9.65
CA LYS A 127 -12.02 10.94 -9.24
C LYS A 127 -11.94 9.51 -8.73
N GLY A 128 -11.25 8.62 -9.47
CA GLY A 128 -11.03 7.25 -9.05
C GLY A 128 -10.29 7.16 -7.72
N GLU A 129 -9.31 8.03 -7.49
CA GLU A 129 -8.57 8.09 -6.23
C GLU A 129 -9.42 8.53 -5.05
N LEU A 130 -10.22 9.58 -5.22
CA LEU A 130 -11.16 10.02 -4.18
C LEU A 130 -12.16 8.92 -3.80
N GLN A 131 -12.64 8.14 -4.77
CA GLN A 131 -13.52 7.00 -4.51
C GLN A 131 -12.79 5.91 -3.72
N ARG A 132 -11.53 5.55 -4.08
CA ARG A 132 -10.74 4.57 -3.35
C ARG A 132 -10.47 5.00 -1.91
N ILE A 133 -10.07 6.26 -1.69
CA ILE A 133 -9.87 6.81 -0.35
C ILE A 133 -11.16 6.72 0.46
N ARG A 134 -12.29 7.04 -0.14
CA ARG A 134 -13.60 6.93 0.50
C ARG A 134 -13.94 5.48 0.83
N HIS A 135 -13.81 4.55 -0.12
CA HIS A 135 -14.04 3.12 0.10
C HIS A 135 -13.10 2.56 1.17
N ALA A 136 -11.83 2.97 1.18
CA ALA A 136 -10.87 2.57 2.20
C ALA A 136 -11.27 3.05 3.61
N ARG A 137 -11.70 4.32 3.73
CA ARG A 137 -12.17 4.90 5.01
C ARG A 137 -13.47 4.25 5.50
N GLU A 138 -14.36 3.92 4.59
CA GLU A 138 -15.63 3.25 4.90
C GLU A 138 -15.48 1.73 5.11
N GLY A 139 -14.28 1.18 4.90
CA GLY A 139 -14.02 -0.28 4.96
C GLY A 139 -14.70 -1.08 3.85
N ARG A 140 -15.10 -0.43 2.74
CA ARG A 140 -15.86 -1.00 1.63
C ARG A 140 -15.04 -1.26 0.39
N LEU A 141 -13.76 -1.60 0.56
CA LEU A 141 -12.88 -1.93 -0.57
C LEU A 141 -13.43 -3.14 -1.33
N THR A 142 -13.46 -3.04 -2.66
CA THR A 142 -13.91 -4.08 -3.59
C THR A 142 -12.80 -4.41 -4.60
N PHE A 143 -13.02 -5.36 -5.49
CA PHE A 143 -12.03 -5.71 -6.52
C PHE A 143 -11.75 -4.56 -7.50
N SER A 144 -12.70 -3.66 -7.72
CA SER A 144 -12.50 -2.46 -8.54
C SER A 144 -11.48 -1.47 -7.95
N ASP A 145 -11.21 -1.56 -6.66
CA ASP A 145 -10.23 -0.71 -5.97
C ASP A 145 -8.78 -1.26 -6.10
N ILE A 146 -8.62 -2.50 -6.60
CA ILE A 146 -7.31 -3.11 -6.84
C ILE A 146 -6.74 -2.57 -8.15
N ILE A 147 -5.62 -1.85 -8.04
CA ILE A 147 -4.92 -1.29 -9.19
C ILE A 147 -4.08 -2.38 -9.84
N THR A 148 -4.51 -2.84 -11.02
CA THR A 148 -3.73 -3.77 -11.83
C THR A 148 -4.09 -3.63 -13.30
N ARG A 149 -3.11 -3.86 -14.18
CA ARG A 149 -3.24 -3.98 -15.63
C ARG A 149 -2.59 -5.27 -16.14
N SER A 150 -1.98 -6.02 -15.24
CA SER A 150 -1.23 -7.22 -15.60
C SER A 150 -2.15 -8.41 -15.80
N GLU A 151 -1.93 -9.14 -16.91
CA GLU A 151 -2.60 -10.40 -17.17
C GLU A 151 -2.31 -11.47 -16.10
N ALA A 152 -1.14 -11.39 -15.44
CA ALA A 152 -0.79 -12.31 -14.35
C ALA A 152 -1.74 -12.21 -13.14
N MET A 153 -2.42 -11.07 -12.96
CA MET A 153 -3.40 -10.87 -11.90
C MET A 153 -4.80 -11.36 -12.25
N ALA A 154 -5.14 -11.49 -13.53
CA ALA A 154 -6.48 -11.86 -13.99
C ALA A 154 -6.98 -13.21 -13.42
N PRO A 155 -6.19 -14.30 -13.39
CA PRO A 155 -6.64 -15.56 -12.79
C PRO A 155 -6.86 -15.44 -11.28
N VAL A 156 -6.03 -14.66 -10.57
CA VAL A 156 -6.14 -14.45 -9.12
C VAL A 156 -7.40 -13.65 -8.79
N LEU A 157 -7.68 -12.58 -9.55
CA LEU A 157 -8.89 -11.78 -9.39
C LEU A 157 -10.15 -12.61 -9.65
N ARG A 158 -10.22 -13.36 -10.77
CA ARG A 158 -11.37 -14.24 -11.06
C ARG A 158 -11.60 -15.29 -9.97
N ALA A 159 -10.53 -15.87 -9.41
CA ALA A 159 -10.65 -16.83 -8.32
C ALA A 159 -11.13 -16.16 -7.03
N ALA A 160 -10.63 -14.96 -6.72
CA ALA A 160 -11.02 -14.17 -5.56
C ALA A 160 -12.48 -13.69 -5.65
N GLU A 161 -12.95 -13.29 -6.83
CA GLU A 161 -14.35 -12.93 -7.09
C GLU A 161 -15.31 -14.12 -6.85
N LYS A 162 -14.94 -15.30 -7.36
CA LYS A 162 -15.69 -16.54 -7.06
C LYS A 162 -15.68 -16.86 -5.57
N ALA A 163 -14.55 -16.66 -4.91
CA ALA A 163 -14.44 -16.84 -3.46
C ALA A 163 -15.37 -15.90 -2.69
N ALA A 164 -15.57 -14.66 -3.15
CA ALA A 164 -16.40 -13.67 -2.45
C ALA A 164 -17.85 -14.18 -2.24
N GLY A 165 -18.41 -14.87 -3.21
CA GLY A 165 -19.75 -15.48 -3.13
C GLY A 165 -19.85 -16.76 -2.27
N SER A 166 -18.78 -17.19 -1.60
CA SER A 166 -18.76 -18.42 -0.80
C SER A 166 -18.25 -18.15 0.62
N ALA A 167 -18.67 -18.97 1.59
CA ALA A 167 -18.17 -18.92 2.96
C ALA A 167 -16.93 -19.79 3.20
N ILE A 168 -16.36 -20.43 2.16
CA ILE A 168 -15.18 -21.28 2.30
C ILE A 168 -13.96 -20.51 2.82
N PRO A 169 -13.08 -21.16 3.58
CA PRO A 169 -11.78 -20.58 3.96
C PRO A 169 -10.96 -20.23 2.72
N VAL A 170 -10.32 -19.06 2.75
CA VAL A 170 -9.41 -18.59 1.69
C VAL A 170 -8.03 -18.43 2.29
N LEU A 171 -7.02 -18.98 1.61
CA LEU A 171 -5.61 -18.79 1.95
C LEU A 171 -4.95 -17.92 0.88
N ILE A 172 -4.47 -16.73 1.26
CA ILE A 172 -3.77 -15.81 0.38
C ILE A 172 -2.27 -15.98 0.58
N GLU A 173 -1.60 -16.51 -0.42
CA GLU A 173 -0.15 -16.73 -0.42
C GLU A 173 0.55 -15.67 -1.26
N GLY A 174 1.73 -15.24 -0.84
CA GLY A 174 2.55 -14.28 -1.60
C GLY A 174 3.55 -13.56 -0.73
N GLU A 175 4.55 -12.97 -1.35
CA GLU A 175 5.62 -12.25 -0.67
C GLU A 175 5.10 -11.11 0.21
N SER A 176 5.96 -10.63 1.12
CA SER A 176 5.62 -9.44 1.92
C SER A 176 5.42 -8.23 1.01
N GLY A 177 4.41 -7.41 1.33
CA GLY A 177 4.12 -6.17 0.59
C GLY A 177 3.43 -6.34 -0.76
N VAL A 178 2.96 -7.53 -1.17
CA VAL A 178 2.24 -7.73 -2.45
C VAL A 178 0.79 -7.25 -2.44
N GLY A 179 0.23 -6.93 -1.24
CA GLY A 179 -1.15 -6.45 -1.09
C GLY A 179 -2.14 -7.51 -0.59
N LYS A 180 -1.70 -8.54 0.14
CA LYS A 180 -2.58 -9.63 0.66
C LYS A 180 -3.78 -9.12 1.47
N GLU A 181 -3.58 -8.12 2.32
CA GLU A 181 -4.67 -7.52 3.10
C GLU A 181 -5.71 -6.82 2.20
N LEU A 182 -5.25 -6.14 1.13
CA LEU A 182 -6.16 -5.49 0.17
C LEU A 182 -7.05 -6.54 -0.51
N PHE A 183 -6.50 -7.70 -0.88
CA PHE A 183 -7.29 -8.83 -1.39
C PHE A 183 -8.31 -9.35 -0.38
N ALA A 184 -7.90 -9.52 0.88
CA ALA A 184 -8.81 -9.97 1.93
C ALA A 184 -9.98 -9.00 2.14
N ARG A 185 -9.71 -7.69 2.14
CA ARG A 185 -10.73 -6.64 2.22
C ARG A 185 -11.63 -6.60 0.98
N ALA A 186 -11.08 -6.79 -0.23
CA ALA A 186 -11.85 -6.85 -1.45
C ALA A 186 -12.79 -8.07 -1.50
N ILE A 187 -12.31 -9.24 -1.06
CA ILE A 187 -13.13 -10.45 -0.91
C ILE A 187 -14.29 -10.22 0.07
N HIS A 188 -14.01 -9.60 1.22
CA HIS A 188 -15.04 -9.27 2.20
C HIS A 188 -16.03 -8.25 1.63
N GLY A 189 -15.56 -7.12 1.07
CA GLY A 189 -16.40 -6.05 0.55
C GLY A 189 -17.26 -6.44 -0.65
N SER A 190 -16.87 -7.50 -1.37
CA SER A 190 -17.64 -8.07 -2.49
C SER A 190 -18.51 -9.28 -2.08
N SER A 191 -18.59 -9.62 -0.78
CA SER A 191 -19.33 -10.74 -0.25
C SER A 191 -20.70 -10.34 0.32
N ASP A 192 -21.53 -11.33 0.66
CA ASP A 192 -22.78 -11.13 1.38
C ASP A 192 -22.56 -10.54 2.80
N ARG A 193 -21.33 -10.65 3.33
CA ARG A 193 -20.93 -10.12 4.64
C ARG A 193 -20.35 -8.72 4.58
N ARG A 194 -20.42 -8.00 3.45
CA ARG A 194 -19.83 -6.66 3.23
C ARG A 194 -20.25 -5.59 4.23
N THR A 195 -21.41 -5.74 4.87
CA THR A 195 -21.94 -4.83 5.91
C THR A 195 -21.65 -5.31 7.32
N LYS A 196 -21.00 -6.44 7.48
CA LYS A 196 -20.67 -7.07 8.76
C LYS A 196 -19.23 -6.74 9.17
N PRO A 197 -18.82 -7.01 10.41
CA PRO A 197 -17.45 -6.71 10.85
C PRO A 197 -16.38 -7.40 9.99
N PHE A 198 -15.31 -6.66 9.68
CA PHE A 198 -14.06 -7.19 9.17
C PHE A 198 -12.98 -6.96 10.22
N VAL A 199 -12.57 -8.03 10.89
CA VAL A 199 -11.55 -7.97 11.95
C VAL A 199 -10.24 -8.52 11.40
N ALA A 200 -9.20 -7.68 11.35
CA ALA A 200 -7.87 -8.07 10.91
C ALA A 200 -6.95 -8.29 12.13
N VAL A 201 -6.17 -9.36 12.08
CA VAL A 201 -5.19 -9.71 13.09
C VAL A 201 -3.89 -10.10 12.41
N ASN A 202 -2.80 -9.39 12.70
CA ASN A 202 -1.46 -9.82 12.29
C ASN A 202 -0.88 -10.72 13.37
N CYS A 203 -0.76 -12.01 13.06
CA CYS A 203 -0.28 -13.04 14.01
C CYS A 203 1.20 -12.87 14.35
N GLY A 204 2.01 -12.37 13.41
CA GLY A 204 3.44 -12.14 13.64
C GLY A 204 3.75 -10.91 14.51
N ALA A 205 2.79 -10.00 14.68
CA ALA A 205 2.97 -8.82 15.51
C ALA A 205 2.60 -9.04 16.99
N ILE A 206 2.05 -10.20 17.33
CA ILE A 206 1.57 -10.54 18.68
C ILE A 206 2.60 -11.43 19.38
N PRO A 207 3.06 -11.10 20.59
CA PRO A 207 3.88 -12.02 21.39
C PRO A 207 3.20 -13.37 21.60
N ASP A 208 3.91 -14.47 21.50
CA ASP A 208 3.38 -15.85 21.53
C ASP A 208 2.49 -16.14 22.74
N ASN A 209 2.86 -15.61 23.91
CA ASN A 209 2.12 -15.78 25.16
C ASN A 209 0.78 -15.02 25.20
N LEU A 210 0.54 -14.07 24.28
CA LEU A 210 -0.68 -13.27 24.22
C LEU A 210 -1.60 -13.67 23.06
N VAL A 211 -1.10 -14.43 22.08
CA VAL A 211 -1.86 -14.81 20.87
C VAL A 211 -3.19 -15.47 21.21
N GLU A 212 -3.18 -16.45 22.12
CA GLU A 212 -4.41 -17.16 22.52
C GLU A 212 -5.42 -16.23 23.17
N SER A 213 -4.96 -15.36 24.07
CA SER A 213 -5.80 -14.40 24.77
C SER A 213 -6.44 -13.38 23.81
N ILE A 214 -5.67 -12.92 22.82
CA ILE A 214 -6.15 -11.95 21.83
C ILE A 214 -7.14 -12.62 20.87
N LEU A 215 -6.83 -13.80 20.35
CA LEU A 215 -7.69 -14.46 19.36
C LEU A 215 -8.98 -15.02 19.98
N PHE A 216 -8.87 -15.72 21.12
CA PHE A 216 -9.98 -16.50 21.69
C PHE A 216 -10.60 -15.84 22.93
N GLY A 217 -9.93 -14.79 23.49
CA GLY A 217 -10.36 -14.12 24.71
C GLY A 217 -9.85 -14.81 25.99
N HIS A 218 -10.12 -14.21 27.13
CA HIS A 218 -9.78 -14.76 28.43
C HIS A 218 -10.82 -14.40 29.50
N GLU A 219 -10.97 -15.27 30.49
CA GLU A 219 -11.74 -15.02 31.68
C GLU A 219 -10.89 -14.27 32.72
N LYS A 220 -11.53 -13.55 33.61
CA LYS A 220 -10.88 -12.90 34.76
C LYS A 220 -10.08 -13.92 35.57
N GLY A 221 -8.80 -13.64 35.84
CA GLY A 221 -7.92 -14.51 36.61
C GLY A 221 -7.30 -15.67 35.81
N ALA A 222 -7.45 -15.71 34.50
CA ALA A 222 -6.90 -16.78 33.65
C ALA A 222 -5.35 -16.84 33.65
N PHE A 223 -4.70 -15.70 33.85
CA PHE A 223 -3.25 -15.57 33.99
C PHE A 223 -2.90 -14.31 34.81
N THR A 224 -1.63 -14.19 35.23
CA THR A 224 -1.13 -13.01 35.96
C THR A 224 -1.31 -11.74 35.13
N GLY A 225 -2.20 -10.83 35.52
CA GLY A 225 -2.58 -9.62 34.79
C GLY A 225 -3.96 -9.65 34.13
N ALA A 226 -4.67 -10.77 34.14
CA ALA A 226 -6.05 -10.88 33.67
C ALA A 226 -7.03 -10.31 34.72
N THR A 227 -7.07 -8.99 34.84
CA THR A 227 -7.91 -8.27 35.84
C THR A 227 -9.39 -8.29 35.48
N GLU A 228 -9.70 -8.35 34.19
CA GLU A 228 -11.07 -8.33 33.63
C GLU A 228 -11.21 -9.45 32.59
N ARG A 229 -12.46 -9.79 32.26
CA ARG A 229 -12.78 -10.64 31.12
C ARG A 229 -12.56 -9.87 29.82
N HIS A 230 -12.00 -10.51 28.82
CA HIS A 230 -11.83 -9.95 27.46
C HIS A 230 -12.42 -10.90 26.42
N ASP A 231 -13.30 -10.39 25.56
CA ASP A 231 -13.80 -11.13 24.42
C ASP A 231 -12.72 -11.18 23.33
N GLY A 232 -12.51 -12.35 22.74
CA GLY A 232 -11.47 -12.53 21.71
C GLY A 232 -11.90 -12.03 20.34
N LYS A 233 -10.93 -11.91 19.43
CA LYS A 233 -11.15 -11.46 18.05
C LYS A 233 -12.13 -12.34 17.27
N PHE A 234 -12.26 -13.61 17.61
CA PHE A 234 -13.28 -14.49 17.06
C PHE A 234 -14.70 -14.07 17.41
N VAL A 235 -14.92 -13.64 18.65
CA VAL A 235 -16.22 -13.16 19.11
C VAL A 235 -16.53 -11.79 18.47
N GLU A 236 -15.53 -10.90 18.39
CA GLU A 236 -15.65 -9.60 17.72
C GLU A 236 -16.01 -9.76 16.22
N ALA A 237 -15.44 -10.76 15.54
CA ALA A 237 -15.70 -11.04 14.14
C ALA A 237 -17.01 -11.81 13.87
N SER A 238 -17.77 -12.17 14.91
CA SER A 238 -18.95 -13.03 14.74
C SER A 238 -20.02 -12.37 13.86
N GLY A 239 -20.55 -13.12 12.92
CA GLY A 239 -21.42 -12.67 11.84
C GLY A 239 -20.67 -12.10 10.63
N GLY A 240 -19.35 -11.84 10.75
CA GLY A 240 -18.51 -11.18 9.77
C GLY A 240 -17.36 -12.03 9.24
N THR A 241 -16.19 -11.40 9.10
CA THR A 241 -14.96 -12.02 8.56
C THR A 241 -13.79 -11.73 9.50
N LEU A 242 -13.02 -12.77 9.82
CA LEU A 242 -11.74 -12.66 10.51
C LEU A 242 -10.61 -12.88 9.50
N PHE A 243 -9.74 -11.90 9.38
CA PHE A 243 -8.54 -11.97 8.56
C PHE A 243 -7.33 -12.23 9.46
N LEU A 244 -6.65 -13.35 9.22
CA LEU A 244 -5.44 -13.76 9.94
C LEU A 244 -4.23 -13.54 9.02
N ASP A 245 -3.52 -12.44 9.20
CA ASP A 245 -2.27 -12.20 8.46
C ASP A 245 -1.11 -12.91 9.16
N GLU A 246 -0.14 -13.37 8.36
CA GLU A 246 1.03 -14.13 8.81
C GLU A 246 0.64 -15.36 9.67
N VAL A 247 -0.38 -16.12 9.20
CA VAL A 247 -0.90 -17.30 9.93
C VAL A 247 0.17 -18.36 10.21
N SER A 248 1.26 -18.38 9.42
CA SER A 248 2.43 -19.24 9.63
C SER A 248 3.18 -18.99 10.94
N GLU A 249 2.99 -17.82 11.56
CA GLU A 249 3.68 -17.43 12.80
C GLU A 249 2.88 -17.79 14.06
N LEU A 250 1.72 -18.42 13.92
CA LEU A 250 0.94 -18.89 15.08
C LEU A 250 1.66 -19.98 15.86
N PRO A 251 1.78 -19.87 17.20
CA PRO A 251 2.31 -20.94 18.02
C PRO A 251 1.42 -22.19 17.98
N LEU A 252 2.00 -23.38 18.14
CA LEU A 252 1.30 -24.67 18.01
C LEU A 252 0.06 -24.78 18.92
N SER A 253 0.09 -24.19 20.11
CA SER A 253 -1.06 -24.17 21.03
C SER A 253 -2.24 -23.38 20.45
N ALA A 254 -2.00 -22.21 19.85
CA ALA A 254 -3.02 -21.41 19.19
C ALA A 254 -3.56 -22.11 17.92
N GLN A 255 -2.70 -22.84 17.18
CA GLN A 255 -3.14 -23.63 16.02
C GLN A 255 -4.17 -24.70 16.40
N VAL A 256 -4.02 -25.37 17.57
CA VAL A 256 -5.01 -26.36 18.06
C VAL A 256 -6.37 -25.70 18.29
N LYS A 257 -6.40 -24.53 18.95
CA LYS A 257 -7.65 -23.81 19.20
C LYS A 257 -8.26 -23.27 17.92
N LEU A 258 -7.44 -22.78 16.98
CA LEU A 258 -7.90 -22.33 15.67
C LEU A 258 -8.56 -23.48 14.89
N LEU A 259 -7.96 -24.67 14.89
CA LEU A 259 -8.55 -25.84 14.26
C LEU A 259 -9.94 -26.18 14.84
N ARG A 260 -10.07 -26.18 16.18
CA ARG A 260 -11.37 -26.42 16.83
C ARG A 260 -12.39 -25.35 16.44
N ALA A 261 -12.00 -24.08 16.44
CA ALA A 261 -12.88 -22.98 16.01
C ALA A 261 -13.38 -23.17 14.58
N LEU A 262 -12.51 -23.64 13.66
CA LEU A 262 -12.87 -23.92 12.26
C LEU A 262 -13.74 -25.18 12.09
N GLN A 263 -13.65 -26.15 12.99
CA GLN A 263 -14.40 -27.40 12.91
C GLN A 263 -15.77 -27.31 13.60
N GLU A 264 -15.80 -26.71 14.77
CA GLU A 264 -16.97 -26.70 15.68
C GLU A 264 -17.80 -25.41 15.57
N GLY A 265 -17.25 -24.33 14.95
CA GLY A 265 -17.90 -23.02 14.95
C GLY A 265 -18.05 -22.44 16.37
N ALA A 266 -17.13 -22.78 17.27
CA ALA A 266 -17.14 -22.34 18.64
C ALA A 266 -15.71 -22.11 19.14
N VAL A 267 -15.55 -21.17 20.05
CA VAL A 267 -14.27 -20.80 20.68
C VAL A 267 -14.37 -20.90 22.21
N GLU A 268 -13.26 -21.30 22.82
CA GLU A 268 -13.12 -21.33 24.28
C GLU A 268 -12.11 -20.27 24.73
N ALA A 269 -12.54 -19.35 25.60
CA ALA A 269 -11.66 -18.35 26.22
C ALA A 269 -10.60 -19.02 27.10
N VAL A 270 -9.43 -18.42 27.23
CA VAL A 270 -8.38 -18.88 28.15
C VAL A 270 -8.91 -18.84 29.57
N GLY A 271 -8.84 -19.97 30.30
CA GLY A 271 -9.44 -20.15 31.62
C GLY A 271 -10.96 -20.34 31.63
N GLY A 272 -11.62 -20.27 30.48
CA GLY A 272 -13.05 -20.52 30.32
C GLY A 272 -13.36 -22.03 30.27
N ARG A 273 -14.62 -22.39 30.62
CA ARG A 273 -15.11 -23.79 30.54
C ARG A 273 -16.32 -23.94 29.61
N ARG A 274 -16.77 -22.85 29.02
CA ARG A 274 -17.97 -22.87 28.13
C ARG A 274 -17.59 -22.41 26.75
N PRO A 275 -17.85 -23.20 25.71
CA PRO A 275 -17.63 -22.77 24.33
C PRO A 275 -18.65 -21.69 23.95
N ILE A 276 -18.17 -20.68 23.25
CA ILE A 276 -18.99 -19.58 22.70
C ILE A 276 -19.14 -19.88 21.21
N LYS A 277 -20.38 -20.03 20.73
CA LYS A 277 -20.66 -20.21 19.30
C LYS A 277 -20.36 -18.94 18.53
N VAL A 278 -19.66 -19.07 17.42
CA VAL A 278 -19.28 -17.97 16.54
C VAL A 278 -19.57 -18.36 15.08
N ASP A 279 -20.11 -17.42 14.30
CA ASP A 279 -20.24 -17.57 12.85
C ASP A 279 -19.26 -16.65 12.15
N VAL A 280 -18.07 -17.14 11.86
CA VAL A 280 -16.96 -16.33 11.33
C VAL A 280 -16.47 -16.93 10.02
N ARG A 281 -16.43 -16.10 8.96
CA ARG A 281 -15.71 -16.43 7.74
C ARG A 281 -14.22 -16.19 7.95
N ILE A 282 -13.38 -17.18 7.61
CA ILE A 282 -11.93 -17.07 7.76
C ILE A 282 -11.28 -16.75 6.40
N ILE A 283 -10.44 -15.72 6.40
CA ILE A 283 -9.47 -15.43 5.34
C ILE A 283 -8.10 -15.40 6.03
N SER A 284 -7.16 -16.19 5.56
CA SER A 284 -5.79 -16.24 6.10
C SER A 284 -4.77 -15.81 5.05
N ALA A 285 -3.66 -15.25 5.49
CA ALA A 285 -2.56 -14.86 4.61
C ALA A 285 -1.21 -15.32 5.17
N THR A 286 -0.28 -15.60 4.29
CA THR A 286 1.08 -15.97 4.64
C THR A 286 2.07 -15.52 3.55
N ASN A 287 3.29 -15.20 3.96
CA ASN A 287 4.44 -14.97 3.07
C ASN A 287 5.36 -16.19 2.97
N ARG A 288 5.08 -17.27 3.74
CA ARG A 288 5.86 -18.51 3.79
C ARG A 288 5.05 -19.67 3.21
N ARG A 289 5.75 -20.67 2.67
CA ARG A 289 5.11 -21.91 2.23
C ARG A 289 4.71 -22.75 3.43
N LEU A 290 3.40 -22.84 3.71
CA LEU A 290 2.88 -23.58 4.86
C LEU A 290 3.29 -25.06 4.85
N LEU A 291 3.39 -25.70 3.69
CA LEU A 291 3.85 -27.09 3.55
C LEU A 291 5.27 -27.29 4.10
N ASP A 292 6.16 -26.32 3.92
CA ASP A 292 7.52 -26.42 4.45
C ASP A 292 7.52 -26.29 5.97
N ARG A 293 6.64 -25.45 6.54
CA ARG A 293 6.41 -25.36 7.98
C ARG A 293 5.79 -26.62 8.57
N VAL A 294 4.90 -27.30 7.83
CA VAL A 294 4.34 -28.60 8.24
C VAL A 294 5.45 -29.65 8.32
N LYS A 295 6.31 -29.75 7.30
CA LYS A 295 7.46 -30.67 7.30
C LYS A 295 8.45 -30.40 8.44
N ALA A 296 8.64 -29.13 8.81
CA ALA A 296 9.48 -28.72 9.93
C ALA A 296 8.82 -28.90 11.30
N GLY A 297 7.58 -29.39 11.39
CA GLY A 297 6.84 -29.56 12.64
C GLY A 297 6.39 -28.26 13.30
N GLN A 298 6.49 -27.13 12.59
CA GLN A 298 6.13 -25.79 13.08
C GLN A 298 4.68 -25.43 12.78
N PHE A 299 4.02 -26.16 11.89
CA PHE A 299 2.62 -26.00 11.55
C PHE A 299 1.92 -27.35 11.48
N ARG A 300 0.70 -27.43 12.01
CA ARG A 300 -0.06 -28.69 12.04
C ARG A 300 -0.62 -29.01 10.66
N GLU A 301 -0.48 -30.25 10.27
CA GLU A 301 -0.99 -30.75 8.97
C GLU A 301 -2.52 -30.68 8.88
N ASP A 302 -3.23 -31.01 9.97
CA ASP A 302 -4.71 -30.97 10.01
C ASP A 302 -5.25 -29.54 9.84
N LEU A 303 -4.60 -28.54 10.44
CA LEU A 303 -4.93 -27.14 10.26
C LEU A 303 -4.61 -26.67 8.84
N PHE A 304 -3.47 -27.09 8.27
CA PHE A 304 -3.12 -26.77 6.89
C PHE A 304 -4.24 -27.16 5.92
N TYR A 305 -4.72 -28.40 5.94
CA TYR A 305 -5.79 -28.84 5.05
C TYR A 305 -7.11 -28.09 5.29
N ARG A 306 -7.36 -27.60 6.49
CA ARG A 306 -8.57 -26.85 6.81
C ARG A 306 -8.50 -25.39 6.31
N LEU A 307 -7.33 -24.79 6.22
CA LEU A 307 -7.10 -23.44 5.68
C LEU A 307 -6.89 -23.45 4.17
N HIS A 308 -6.21 -24.46 3.64
CA HIS A 308 -5.83 -24.59 2.22
C HIS A 308 -6.97 -25.14 1.36
N VAL A 309 -8.19 -24.59 1.53
CA VAL A 309 -9.36 -25.00 0.72
C VAL A 309 -9.39 -24.25 -0.60
N LEU A 310 -9.17 -22.95 -0.56
CA LEU A 310 -9.00 -22.11 -1.76
C LEU A 310 -7.73 -21.28 -1.64
N PRO A 311 -6.60 -21.77 -2.16
CA PRO A 311 -5.38 -20.98 -2.23
C PRO A 311 -5.44 -19.93 -3.33
N LEU A 312 -5.04 -18.70 -3.00
CA LEU A 312 -4.88 -17.57 -3.93
C LEU A 312 -3.43 -17.10 -3.86
N THR A 313 -2.67 -17.35 -4.91
CA THR A 313 -1.27 -16.91 -4.96
C THR A 313 -1.18 -15.55 -5.64
N VAL A 314 -0.84 -14.52 -4.87
CA VAL A 314 -0.64 -13.15 -5.39
C VAL A 314 0.79 -13.04 -5.92
N PRO A 315 0.97 -12.76 -7.23
CA PRO A 315 2.28 -12.68 -7.83
C PRO A 315 3.08 -11.48 -7.31
N PRO A 316 4.42 -11.60 -7.19
CA PRO A 316 5.28 -10.49 -6.79
C PRO A 316 5.32 -9.39 -7.87
N LEU A 317 5.64 -8.16 -7.47
CA LEU A 317 5.57 -6.98 -8.34
C LEU A 317 6.49 -7.09 -9.57
N ARG A 318 7.64 -7.77 -9.45
CA ARG A 318 8.58 -8.03 -10.57
C ARG A 318 7.99 -8.86 -11.71
N THR A 319 6.94 -9.65 -11.46
CA THR A 319 6.23 -10.44 -12.49
C THR A 319 5.01 -9.72 -13.06
N ARG A 320 4.67 -8.54 -12.52
CA ARG A 320 3.57 -7.67 -12.96
C ARG A 320 4.04 -6.22 -13.09
N ARG A 321 5.14 -6.02 -13.81
CA ARG A 321 5.78 -4.70 -13.97
C ARG A 321 4.86 -3.65 -14.59
N GLU A 322 3.86 -4.09 -15.33
CA GLU A 322 2.81 -3.24 -15.93
C GLU A 322 1.96 -2.51 -14.89
N ASP A 323 1.91 -3.03 -13.65
CA ASP A 323 1.19 -2.40 -12.55
C ASP A 323 2.01 -1.26 -11.90
N ILE A 324 3.34 -1.21 -12.11
CA ILE A 324 4.20 -0.22 -11.47
C ILE A 324 3.83 1.22 -11.86
N PRO A 325 3.69 1.58 -13.16
CA PRO A 325 3.32 2.94 -13.52
C PRO A 325 1.97 3.43 -12.94
N PRO A 326 0.88 2.67 -13.01
CA PRO A 326 -0.38 3.09 -12.39
C PRO A 326 -0.29 3.17 -10.86
N LEU A 327 0.46 2.28 -10.19
CA LEU A 327 0.70 2.35 -8.75
C LEU A 327 1.52 3.58 -8.35
N LEU A 328 2.56 3.92 -9.10
CA LEU A 328 3.37 5.13 -8.89
C LEU A 328 2.51 6.40 -8.97
N ARG A 329 1.63 6.50 -9.96
CA ARG A 329 0.70 7.64 -10.10
C ARG A 329 -0.30 7.69 -8.95
N HIS A 330 -0.86 6.56 -8.56
CA HIS A 330 -1.77 6.45 -7.43
C HIS A 330 -1.13 6.97 -6.14
N PHE A 331 0.06 6.47 -5.81
CA PHE A 331 0.76 6.89 -4.59
C PHE A 331 1.18 8.36 -4.65
N LEU A 332 1.64 8.84 -5.81
CA LEU A 332 1.96 10.26 -5.99
C LEU A 332 0.75 11.14 -5.69
N MET A 333 -0.41 10.87 -6.32
CA MET A 333 -1.62 11.66 -6.10
C MET A 333 -2.08 11.62 -4.65
N ARG A 334 -2.06 10.44 -4.03
CA ARG A 334 -2.45 10.26 -2.64
C ARG A 334 -1.54 11.07 -1.70
N PHE A 335 -0.22 10.93 -1.83
CA PHE A 335 0.72 11.62 -0.95
C PHE A 335 0.79 13.12 -1.21
N CYS A 336 0.61 13.57 -2.45
CA CYS A 336 0.46 14.99 -2.74
C CYS A 336 -0.75 15.60 -2.03
N ALA A 337 -1.88 14.87 -1.97
CA ALA A 337 -3.07 15.30 -1.25
C ALA A 337 -2.89 15.27 0.28
N GLU A 338 -2.22 14.24 0.81
CA GLU A 338 -1.95 14.09 2.26
C GLU A 338 -0.96 15.15 2.77
N GLU A 339 0.08 15.47 2.00
CA GLU A 339 1.15 16.41 2.36
C GLU A 339 0.89 17.84 1.84
N ASN A 340 -0.27 18.07 1.20
CA ASN A 340 -0.63 19.36 0.59
C ASN A 340 0.44 19.89 -0.38
N ARG A 341 1.01 19.01 -1.20
CA ARG A 341 2.03 19.29 -2.19
C ARG A 341 1.44 19.32 -3.61
N SER A 342 2.02 20.14 -4.49
CA SER A 342 1.62 20.26 -5.91
C SER A 342 2.73 19.74 -6.80
N ILE A 343 2.91 18.43 -6.90
CA ILE A 343 3.89 17.79 -7.79
C ILE A 343 3.15 17.32 -9.05
N GLY A 344 3.55 17.82 -10.21
CA GLY A 344 2.85 17.62 -11.48
C GLY A 344 3.01 16.24 -12.09
N GLY A 345 3.93 15.38 -11.56
CA GLY A 345 4.15 14.04 -12.07
C GLY A 345 5.53 13.47 -11.77
N ILE A 346 5.78 12.29 -12.35
CA ILE A 346 7.09 11.64 -12.36
C ILE A 346 7.65 11.76 -13.77
N THR A 347 8.91 12.12 -13.93
CA THR A 347 9.54 12.26 -15.26
C THR A 347 9.51 10.92 -16.01
N GLY A 348 9.44 10.97 -17.34
CA GLY A 348 9.40 9.76 -18.16
C GLY A 348 10.60 8.84 -17.96
N GLU A 349 11.79 9.43 -17.76
CA GLU A 349 13.03 8.69 -17.45
C GLU A 349 12.93 7.97 -16.10
N ALA A 350 12.48 8.66 -15.05
CA ALA A 350 12.29 8.07 -13.72
C ALA A 350 11.24 6.95 -13.77
N MET A 351 10.12 7.18 -14.44
CA MET A 351 9.06 6.19 -14.61
C MET A 351 9.55 4.92 -15.30
N ALA A 352 10.29 5.06 -16.42
CA ALA A 352 10.84 3.93 -17.15
C ALA A 352 11.86 3.13 -16.32
N ARG A 353 12.71 3.83 -15.54
CA ARG A 353 13.70 3.17 -14.68
C ARG A 353 13.06 2.45 -13.51
N LEU A 354 12.11 3.09 -12.80
CA LEU A 354 11.39 2.50 -11.67
C LEU A 354 10.58 1.27 -12.09
N ALA A 355 10.00 1.25 -13.29
CA ALA A 355 9.27 0.11 -13.84
C ALA A 355 10.16 -1.13 -14.10
N GLN A 356 11.47 -0.96 -14.25
CA GLN A 356 12.42 -2.05 -14.49
C GLN A 356 12.97 -2.68 -13.20
N LEU A 357 12.83 -2.03 -12.05
CA LEU A 357 13.32 -2.53 -10.77
C LEU A 357 12.51 -3.75 -10.28
N ASP A 358 13.16 -4.63 -9.51
CA ASP A 358 12.54 -5.87 -9.04
C ASP A 358 11.66 -5.70 -7.79
N TRP A 359 11.86 -4.63 -7.03
CA TRP A 359 11.07 -4.30 -5.84
C TRP A 359 10.91 -5.48 -4.87
N PRO A 360 11.97 -5.94 -4.20
CA PRO A 360 11.90 -7.09 -3.29
C PRO A 360 10.91 -6.90 -2.14
N GLY A 361 10.65 -5.66 -1.71
CA GLY A 361 9.57 -5.32 -0.78
C GLY A 361 8.22 -5.02 -1.45
N ASN A 362 8.09 -5.33 -2.75
CA ASN A 362 6.87 -5.21 -3.53
C ASN A 362 6.21 -3.82 -3.45
N ILE A 363 4.88 -3.77 -3.32
CA ILE A 363 4.11 -2.52 -3.28
C ILE A 363 4.46 -1.69 -2.04
N ARG A 364 4.76 -2.31 -0.90
CA ARG A 364 5.13 -1.58 0.33
C ARG A 364 6.44 -0.80 0.14
N GLN A 365 7.42 -1.37 -0.56
CA GLN A 365 8.67 -0.66 -0.89
C GLN A 365 8.42 0.45 -1.90
N LEU A 366 7.59 0.20 -2.92
CA LEU A 366 7.21 1.19 -3.93
C LEU A 366 6.49 2.37 -3.27
N GLU A 367 5.50 2.12 -2.41
CA GLU A 367 4.76 3.11 -1.64
C GLU A 367 5.69 3.99 -0.79
N ASN A 368 6.60 3.38 -0.01
CA ASN A 368 7.58 4.09 0.81
C ASN A 368 8.55 4.93 -0.03
N ALA A 369 8.94 4.45 -1.22
CA ALA A 369 9.83 5.19 -2.11
C ALA A 369 9.14 6.45 -2.66
N VAL A 370 7.87 6.35 -3.07
CA VAL A 370 7.09 7.50 -3.54
C VAL A 370 6.80 8.48 -2.41
N TYR A 371 6.41 8.00 -1.22
CA TYR A 371 6.18 8.86 -0.06
C TYR A 371 7.41 9.71 0.25
N ARG A 372 8.58 9.07 0.34
CA ARG A 372 9.84 9.77 0.57
C ARG A 372 10.14 10.80 -0.53
N ALA A 373 9.98 10.41 -1.79
CA ALA A 373 10.21 11.31 -2.91
C ALA A 373 9.30 12.54 -2.84
N VAL A 374 8.01 12.38 -2.51
CA VAL A 374 7.06 13.49 -2.35
C VAL A 374 7.46 14.40 -1.20
N VAL A 375 7.85 13.84 -0.05
CA VAL A 375 8.22 14.65 1.14
C VAL A 375 9.53 15.42 0.93
N MET A 376 10.52 14.80 0.27
CA MET A 376 11.88 15.33 0.17
C MET A 376 12.13 16.17 -1.10
N SER A 377 11.29 16.07 -2.12
CA SER A 377 11.48 16.82 -3.36
C SER A 377 11.11 18.29 -3.18
N ASP A 378 11.90 19.17 -3.77
CA ASP A 378 11.63 20.61 -3.87
C ASP A 378 11.14 21.02 -5.26
N GLY A 379 11.05 20.07 -6.20
CA GLY A 379 10.69 20.31 -7.60
C GLY A 379 9.21 20.12 -7.92
N ASP A 380 8.78 20.62 -9.08
CA ASP A 380 7.42 20.45 -9.61
C ASP A 380 7.20 19.06 -10.24
N GLN A 381 8.26 18.24 -10.41
CA GLN A 381 8.21 16.87 -10.93
C GLN A 381 9.26 16.02 -10.24
N LEU A 382 8.93 14.74 -9.99
CA LEU A 382 9.87 13.77 -9.41
C LEU A 382 10.80 13.21 -10.49
N GLY A 383 12.09 13.40 -10.33
CA GLY A 383 13.15 12.83 -11.17
C GLY A 383 13.79 11.59 -10.55
N LEU A 384 14.79 11.00 -11.23
CA LEU A 384 15.56 9.85 -10.70
C LEU A 384 16.28 10.15 -9.39
N ALA A 385 16.73 11.39 -9.20
CA ALA A 385 17.42 11.83 -7.99
C ALA A 385 16.55 11.75 -6.73
N ASP A 386 15.22 11.83 -6.88
CA ASP A 386 14.28 11.76 -5.76
C ASP A 386 14.06 10.31 -5.27
N PHE A 387 14.60 9.30 -5.97
CA PHE A 387 14.48 7.87 -5.64
C PHE A 387 15.80 7.18 -5.31
N PRO A 388 16.70 7.76 -4.49
CA PRO A 388 18.06 7.25 -4.31
C PRO A 388 18.12 5.82 -3.75
N LEU A 389 17.20 5.44 -2.84
CA LEU A 389 17.17 4.11 -2.22
C LEU A 389 16.51 3.04 -3.10
N ALA A 390 15.74 3.43 -4.10
CA ALA A 390 15.16 2.49 -5.06
C ALA A 390 16.21 2.06 -6.11
N ILE A 391 17.22 2.91 -6.34
CA ILE A 391 18.23 2.72 -7.39
C ILE A 391 19.52 2.12 -6.81
N ALA A 392 19.81 2.33 -5.53
CA ALA A 392 20.94 1.71 -4.84
C ALA A 392 20.77 0.18 -4.81
N PRO A 393 21.83 -0.61 -5.03
CA PRO A 393 21.75 -2.06 -4.91
C PRO A 393 21.23 -2.42 -3.51
N SER A 394 20.13 -3.15 -3.46
CA SER A 394 19.50 -3.58 -2.19
C SER A 394 20.48 -4.47 -1.44
N VAL A 395 21.10 -3.97 -0.40
CA VAL A 395 21.70 -4.80 0.65
C VAL A 395 20.53 -5.36 1.45
N VAL A 396 19.95 -6.44 0.96
CA VAL A 396 18.99 -7.26 1.72
C VAL A 396 19.84 -8.00 2.76
N PRO A 397 19.60 -7.86 4.07
CA PRO A 397 20.12 -8.82 5.01
C PRO A 397 19.50 -10.17 4.62
N ALA A 398 20.33 -11.12 4.25
CA ALA A 398 19.89 -12.48 4.02
C ALA A 398 19.57 -13.10 5.38
N ASP A 399 18.32 -12.97 5.82
CA ASP A 399 17.75 -13.85 6.81
C ASP A 399 17.15 -15.07 6.08
N ASP A 400 17.64 -16.24 6.50
CA ASP A 400 17.24 -17.59 6.07
C ASP A 400 17.78 -18.11 4.73
N ALA A 401 19.08 -18.44 4.73
CA ALA A 401 19.55 -19.58 3.97
C ALA A 401 20.29 -20.52 4.92
N THR A 402 19.62 -21.63 5.26
CA THR A 402 20.28 -22.83 5.78
C THR A 402 21.27 -23.32 4.72
N GLY A 403 22.53 -22.99 4.91
CA GLY A 403 23.64 -23.44 4.09
C GLY A 403 24.80 -23.78 5.01
N GLU A 404 25.30 -25.01 4.92
CA GLU A 404 26.44 -25.57 5.63
C GLU A 404 27.65 -24.63 5.70
N PRO A 405 28.45 -24.65 6.75
CA PRO A 405 29.62 -23.77 6.86
C PRO A 405 30.70 -24.22 5.85
N LEU A 406 30.86 -23.42 4.80
CA LEU A 406 32.08 -23.51 3.98
C LEU A 406 33.26 -23.04 4.83
N ALA A 407 34.22 -23.94 5.02
CA ALA A 407 35.49 -23.69 5.66
C ALA A 407 36.22 -22.56 4.90
N ILE A 408 36.28 -21.38 5.52
CA ILE A 408 37.13 -20.29 5.03
C ILE A 408 38.52 -20.54 5.61
N GLU A 409 39.46 -20.94 4.76
CA GLU A 409 40.88 -20.90 5.09
C GLU A 409 41.27 -19.47 5.50
N ARG A 410 41.74 -19.35 6.76
CA ARG A 410 42.30 -18.11 7.30
C ARG A 410 43.66 -17.87 6.64
N ASN A 411 43.68 -17.02 5.59
CA ASN A 411 44.92 -16.32 5.21
C ASN A 411 45.01 -15.06 6.08
N GLU A 412 45.93 -15.07 7.03
CA GLU A 412 46.31 -13.89 7.81
C GLU A 412 47.05 -12.91 6.89
N PRO A 413 46.61 -11.64 6.73
CA PRO A 413 47.43 -10.63 6.10
C PRO A 413 48.42 -10.08 7.15
N GLN A 414 49.71 -10.21 6.83
CA GLN A 414 50.81 -9.54 7.54
C GLN A 414 50.60 -8.02 7.56
N PHE A 415 50.51 -7.48 8.75
CA PHE A 415 50.50 -6.04 8.98
C PHE A 415 51.87 -5.45 8.65
N VAL A 416 51.94 -4.63 7.59
CA VAL A 416 53.00 -3.66 7.38
C VAL A 416 52.56 -2.36 8.03
N ALA A 417 53.31 -1.93 9.02
CA ALA A 417 53.09 -0.69 9.75
C ALA A 417 53.21 0.52 8.79
N ALA A 418 52.14 1.27 8.60
CA ALA A 418 52.12 2.58 7.97
C ALA A 418 51.62 3.62 8.96
N SER A 419 52.41 4.67 9.04
CA SER A 419 52.42 5.83 9.94
C SER A 419 51.05 6.42 10.27
N GLU A 420 50.88 6.75 11.55
CA GLU A 420 49.77 7.47 12.13
C GLU A 420 49.60 8.87 11.50
N VAL A 421 48.43 9.08 10.87
CA VAL A 421 47.86 10.41 10.62
C VAL A 421 46.70 10.57 11.58
N PRO A 422 46.67 11.59 12.43
CA PRO A 422 45.57 11.75 13.40
C PRO A 422 44.32 12.19 12.68
N ILE A 423 43.32 11.27 12.62
CA ILE A 423 41.96 11.60 12.20
C ILE A 423 41.24 12.17 13.42
N ALA A 424 40.91 13.46 13.36
CA ALA A 424 40.06 14.10 14.35
C ALA A 424 38.71 13.38 14.44
N PRO A 425 38.17 13.09 15.64
CA PRO A 425 36.89 12.42 15.79
C PRO A 425 35.77 13.33 15.31
N LEU A 426 34.98 12.83 14.36
CA LEU A 426 33.69 13.41 14.02
C LEU A 426 32.78 13.40 15.26
N PRO A 427 32.02 14.46 15.54
CA PRO A 427 31.14 14.50 16.70
C PRO A 427 30.06 13.43 16.58
N SER A 428 30.15 12.43 17.45
CA SER A 428 29.11 11.39 17.62
C SER A 428 27.88 12.03 18.24
N VAL A 429 26.82 12.22 17.46
CA VAL A 429 25.56 12.70 17.93
C VAL A 429 24.87 11.56 18.68
N GLY A 430 24.87 11.62 20.03
CA GLY A 430 23.89 10.91 20.84
C GLY A 430 24.25 9.53 21.37
N ASN A 431 25.49 9.19 21.68
CA ASN A 431 25.80 8.01 22.51
C ASN A 431 25.79 8.36 23.99
N LEU A 432 24.71 8.00 24.69
CA LEU A 432 24.67 8.02 26.14
C LEU A 432 25.44 6.79 26.66
N SER A 433 26.61 6.98 27.26
CA SER A 433 27.28 5.87 27.92
C SER A 433 26.56 5.52 29.22
N MET A 434 26.15 4.28 29.38
CA MET A 434 25.51 3.77 30.60
C MET A 434 26.55 3.36 31.67
N LEU A 435 27.82 3.22 31.26
CA LEU A 435 28.92 2.81 32.14
C LEU A 435 29.88 3.99 32.34
N ASN A 436 30.52 4.08 33.54
CA ASN A 436 31.60 4.99 33.84
C ASN A 436 32.95 4.44 33.35
N ALA A 437 34.04 5.13 33.63
CA ALA A 437 35.39 4.72 33.24
C ALA A 437 35.90 3.44 33.94
N ASP A 438 35.24 3.04 35.01
CA ASP A 438 35.55 1.84 35.84
C ASP A 438 34.64 0.65 35.51
N ASP A 439 33.86 0.74 34.42
CA ASP A 439 32.89 -0.30 33.94
C ASP A 439 31.71 -0.51 34.89
N ASP A 440 31.44 0.41 35.81
CA ASP A 440 30.26 0.41 36.67
C ASP A 440 29.11 1.20 36.08
N VAL A 441 27.87 0.86 36.45
CA VAL A 441 26.65 1.58 35.98
C VAL A 441 26.63 2.98 36.57
N ARG A 442 26.50 3.99 35.72
CA ARG A 442 26.41 5.39 36.10
C ARG A 442 25.18 5.69 36.95
N PRO A 443 25.23 6.61 37.92
CA PRO A 443 24.09 7.05 38.70
C PRO A 443 22.98 7.60 37.81
N LEU A 444 21.71 7.27 38.18
CA LEU A 444 20.53 7.60 37.36
C LEU A 444 20.37 9.11 37.17
N ASP A 445 20.69 9.90 38.18
CA ASP A 445 20.61 11.36 38.16
C ASP A 445 21.59 11.99 37.17
N GLU A 446 22.79 11.41 36.99
CA GLU A 446 23.72 11.88 35.98
C GLU A 446 23.21 11.59 34.55
N MET A 447 22.69 10.40 34.32
CA MET A 447 22.12 10.04 33.05
C MET A 447 20.87 10.89 32.75
N GLU A 448 20.02 11.14 33.74
CA GLU A 448 18.81 11.96 33.60
C GLU A 448 19.20 13.41 33.20
N ARG A 449 20.22 13.97 33.83
CA ARG A 449 20.77 15.32 33.50
C ARG A 449 21.26 15.39 32.06
N GLU A 450 22.02 14.40 31.60
CA GLU A 450 22.49 14.35 30.22
C GLU A 450 21.36 14.25 29.22
N ILE A 451 20.34 13.41 29.50
CA ILE A 451 19.14 13.27 28.67
C ILE A 451 18.38 14.61 28.59
N ILE A 452 18.21 15.32 29.69
CA ILE A 452 17.53 16.61 29.72
C ILE A 452 18.30 17.64 28.91
N LYS A 453 19.64 17.75 29.11
CA LYS A 453 20.49 18.67 28.35
C LYS A 453 20.47 18.37 26.86
N PHE A 454 20.57 17.11 26.50
CA PHE A 454 20.49 16.69 25.10
C PHE A 454 19.13 17.06 24.49
N ALA A 455 18.01 16.77 25.19
CA ALA A 455 16.67 17.07 24.69
C ALA A 455 16.46 18.58 24.49
N ILE A 456 16.93 19.41 25.41
CA ILE A 456 16.85 20.88 25.28
C ILE A 456 17.64 21.38 24.07
N SER A 457 18.85 20.86 23.87
CA SER A 457 19.68 21.21 22.71
C SER A 457 19.01 20.71 21.40
N HIS A 458 18.54 19.49 21.37
CA HIS A 458 17.91 18.87 20.19
C HIS A 458 16.64 19.60 19.77
N TYR A 459 15.79 19.98 20.73
CA TYR A 459 14.54 20.73 20.47
C TYR A 459 14.72 22.25 20.53
N ARG A 460 15.97 22.75 20.41
CA ARG A 460 16.33 24.18 20.33
C ARG A 460 15.67 25.03 21.42
N GLY A 461 15.60 24.52 22.65
CA GLY A 461 15.05 25.25 23.79
C GLY A 461 13.51 25.30 23.86
N GLN A 462 12.79 24.57 23.06
CA GLN A 462 11.32 24.50 23.12
C GLN A 462 10.87 23.66 24.31
N MET A 463 10.83 24.26 25.53
CA MET A 463 10.54 23.57 26.80
C MET A 463 9.23 22.78 26.81
N SER A 464 8.20 23.24 26.08
CA SER A 464 6.92 22.54 25.97
C SER A 464 7.05 21.23 25.21
N GLU A 465 7.86 21.19 24.16
CA GLU A 465 8.13 19.99 23.37
C GLU A 465 9.04 19.02 24.14
N VAL A 466 10.07 19.54 24.81
CA VAL A 466 10.98 18.76 25.69
C VAL A 466 10.19 18.04 26.77
N ALA A 467 9.33 18.75 27.50
CA ALA A 467 8.49 18.17 28.56
C ALA A 467 7.57 17.06 28.03
N ARG A 468 6.95 17.30 26.87
CA ARG A 468 6.08 16.33 26.21
C ARG A 468 6.83 15.07 25.79
N ARG A 469 8.02 15.20 25.19
CA ARG A 469 8.83 14.07 24.71
C ARG A 469 9.45 13.25 25.81
N LEU A 470 9.92 13.91 26.88
CA LEU A 470 10.43 13.24 28.06
C LEU A 470 9.32 12.71 28.99
N LYS A 471 8.03 12.98 28.66
CA LYS A 471 6.86 12.60 29.46
C LYS A 471 6.93 13.08 30.93
N ILE A 472 7.50 14.25 31.17
CA ILE A 472 7.58 14.92 32.49
C ILE A 472 6.77 16.22 32.50
N GLY A 473 6.29 16.61 33.68
CA GLY A 473 5.60 17.87 33.87
C GLY A 473 6.53 19.08 33.58
N ARG A 474 6.00 20.18 33.02
CA ARG A 474 6.78 21.38 32.78
C ARG A 474 7.42 21.93 34.04
N SER A 475 6.67 21.94 35.17
CA SER A 475 7.18 22.36 36.49
C SER A 475 8.38 21.49 36.93
N THR A 476 8.32 20.19 36.68
CA THR A 476 9.41 19.25 37.01
C THR A 476 10.63 19.51 36.13
N LEU A 477 10.44 19.81 34.84
CA LEU A 477 11.52 20.12 33.91
C LEU A 477 12.25 21.41 34.33
N TYR A 478 11.52 22.48 34.68
CA TYR A 478 12.12 23.73 35.15
C TYR A 478 12.87 23.57 36.50
N ARG A 479 12.28 22.85 37.46
CA ARG A 479 12.95 22.56 38.74
C ARG A 479 14.28 21.82 38.52
N LYS A 480 14.31 20.81 37.64
CA LYS A 480 15.52 20.04 37.31
C LYS A 480 16.55 20.88 36.56
N LEU A 481 16.14 21.86 35.78
CA LEU A 481 17.02 22.84 35.13
C LEU A 481 17.65 23.74 36.15
N ASP A 482 16.89 24.28 37.10
CA ASP A 482 17.39 25.12 38.17
C ASP A 482 18.42 24.37 39.05
N GLU A 483 18.19 23.09 39.34
CA GLU A 483 19.12 22.21 40.05
C GLU A 483 20.41 22.00 39.27
N ILE A 484 20.35 21.80 37.94
CA ILE A 484 21.52 21.65 37.06
C ILE A 484 22.35 22.96 36.97
N GLU A 485 21.66 24.11 36.93
CA GLU A 485 22.32 25.41 36.86
C GLU A 485 22.98 25.79 38.19
N ALA A 486 22.33 25.51 39.32
CA ALA A 486 22.88 25.76 40.66
C ALA A 486 24.13 24.93 40.92
N GLU A 487 24.17 23.66 40.53
CA GLU A 487 25.37 22.82 40.66
C GLU A 487 26.54 23.30 39.76
N ARG A 488 26.21 23.81 38.55
CA ARG A 488 27.21 24.35 37.66
C ARG A 488 27.85 25.65 38.20
N ALA A 489 27.02 26.47 38.87
CA ALA A 489 27.50 27.65 39.57
C ALA A 489 28.41 27.31 40.76
N ALA A 490 28.03 26.31 41.58
CA ALA A 490 28.81 25.82 42.70
C ALA A 490 30.15 25.17 42.26
N GLN A 491 30.22 24.52 41.13
CA GLN A 491 31.45 23.96 40.57
C GLN A 491 32.34 25.02 39.96
N ALA A 492 31.79 26.14 39.47
CA ALA A 492 32.58 27.27 38.96
C ALA A 492 33.20 28.15 40.05
N GLU A 493 32.60 28.16 41.25
CA GLU A 493 33.14 28.86 42.42
C GLU A 493 34.23 28.05 43.19
N ALA A 494 34.34 26.74 42.91
CA ALA A 494 35.30 25.85 43.56
C ALA A 494 36.60 25.60 42.75
N GLN A 495 36.72 26.20 41.54
CA GLN A 495 37.93 26.26 40.71
C GLN A 495 38.58 27.64 40.73
#